data_20e14f9687591a21d6420f31ac8449ab
#
_entry.id   20e14f9687591a21d6420f31ac8449ab
#
_cell.length_a   1.000
_cell.length_b   1.000
_cell.length_c   1.000
_cell.angle_alpha   90.00
_cell.angle_beta   90.00
_cell.angle_gamma   90.00
#
_symmetry.space_group_name_H-M   'P 1'
#
loop_
_entity.id
_entity.type
_entity.pdbx_description
1 polymer ?
#
loop_
_entity_poly.entity_id
_entity_poly.type
_entity_poly.pdbx_seq_one_letter_code
_entity_poly.pdbx_strand_id
1 'polypeptide(L)'
;MEVNLCVLLWAHEGRDAELSAYEDQVLGLLAEHDGYVIQRAKTVARNGNSDEPTEVQLLRFLSDAALDGYMRDARREALAGQRDAAIAMTEVMRIQLV
;
A
#
# COMPACT_ATOMS: atom_id res chain seq x y z
N MET A 1 -20.35 4.67 -3.50
CA MET A 1 -20.00 4.74 -2.05
C MET A 1 -18.50 4.66 -1.89
N GLU A 2 -17.92 5.60 -1.19
CA GLU A 2 -16.47 5.64 -0.99
C GLU A 2 -15.97 4.46 -0.18
N VAL A 3 -14.76 4.02 -0.51
CA VAL A 3 -14.07 2.97 0.22
C VAL A 3 -12.80 3.57 0.79
N ASN A 4 -12.64 3.49 2.10
CA ASN A 4 -11.43 3.95 2.77
C ASN A 4 -10.67 2.73 3.30
N LEU A 5 -9.38 2.70 3.05
CA LEU A 5 -8.53 1.58 3.43
C LEU A 5 -7.37 2.04 4.32
N CYS A 6 -7.06 1.22 5.31
CA CYS A 6 -5.79 1.30 6.01
C CYS A 6 -4.93 0.12 5.56
N VAL A 7 -3.75 0.42 5.04
CA VAL A 7 -2.83 -0.60 4.53
C VAL A 7 -1.58 -0.61 5.41
N LEU A 8 -1.23 -1.78 5.91
CA LEU A 8 -0.04 -1.99 6.70
C LEU A 8 0.92 -2.87 5.91
N LEU A 9 2.16 -2.45 5.80
CA LEU A 9 3.16 -3.10 4.94
C LEU A 9 4.42 -3.41 5.74
N TRP A 10 4.88 -4.67 5.63
CA TRP A 10 6.12 -5.13 6.26
C TRP A 10 7.13 -5.50 5.18
N ALA A 11 8.27 -4.84 5.19
CA ALA A 11 9.35 -5.15 4.26
C ALA A 11 10.06 -6.44 4.68
N HIS A 12 10.63 -7.14 3.71
CA HIS A 12 11.65 -8.15 4.02
C HIS A 12 12.83 -7.47 4.70
N GLU A 13 13.57 -8.20 5.50
CA GLU A 13 14.70 -7.66 6.23
C GLU A 13 15.67 -6.93 5.28
N GLY A 14 15.98 -5.69 5.62
CA GLY A 14 16.89 -4.85 4.84
C GLY A 14 16.30 -4.30 3.56
N ARG A 15 14.99 -4.45 3.32
CA ARG A 15 14.34 -4.04 2.06
C ARG A 15 13.38 -2.85 2.22
N ASP A 16 13.56 -2.05 3.26
CA ASP A 16 12.69 -0.90 3.50
C ASP A 16 12.69 0.09 2.32
N ALA A 17 13.86 0.35 1.75
CA ALA A 17 13.97 1.26 0.61
C ALA A 17 13.29 0.70 -0.64
N GLU A 18 13.40 -0.60 -0.87
CA GLU A 18 12.77 -1.27 -2.00
C GLU A 18 11.26 -1.28 -1.86
N LEU A 19 10.75 -1.46 -0.64
CA LEU A 19 9.32 -1.35 -0.38
C LEU A 19 8.83 0.05 -0.74
N SER A 20 9.51 1.07 -0.27
CA SER A 20 9.15 2.46 -0.53
C SER A 20 9.15 2.75 -2.04
N ALA A 21 10.17 2.29 -2.77
CA ALA A 21 10.26 2.48 -4.20
C ALA A 21 9.13 1.78 -4.96
N TYR A 22 8.78 0.56 -4.54
CA TYR A 22 7.65 -0.16 -5.12
C TYR A 22 6.34 0.60 -4.89
N GLU A 23 6.10 1.06 -3.64
CA GLU A 23 4.87 1.77 -3.32
C GLU A 23 4.77 3.10 -4.07
N ASP A 24 5.88 3.79 -4.27
CA ASP A 24 5.90 5.02 -5.09
C ASP A 24 5.38 4.75 -6.50
N GLN A 25 5.75 3.61 -7.09
CA GLN A 25 5.30 3.25 -8.43
C GLN A 25 3.84 2.86 -8.46
N VAL A 26 3.43 1.93 -7.59
CA VAL A 26 2.08 1.37 -7.65
C VAL A 26 1.03 2.38 -7.22
N LEU A 27 1.33 3.24 -6.24
CA LEU A 27 0.40 4.28 -5.80
C LEU A 27 0.24 5.37 -6.87
N GLY A 28 1.20 5.52 -7.77
CA GLY A 28 1.07 6.43 -8.90
C GLY A 28 -0.06 6.06 -9.86
N LEU A 29 -0.57 4.83 -9.79
CA LEU A 29 -1.68 4.37 -10.63
C LEU A 29 -3.05 4.71 -10.06
N LEU A 30 -3.13 5.12 -8.79
CA LEU A 30 -4.42 5.35 -8.12
C LEU A 30 -5.30 6.36 -8.83
N ALA A 31 -4.72 7.46 -9.31
CA ALA A 31 -5.50 8.54 -9.91
C ALA A 31 -6.31 8.07 -11.13
N GLU A 32 -5.82 7.08 -11.86
CA GLU A 32 -6.52 6.53 -13.02
C GLU A 32 -7.68 5.62 -12.64
N HIS A 33 -7.79 5.28 -11.35
CA HIS A 33 -8.85 4.43 -10.82
C HIS A 33 -9.69 5.14 -9.77
N ASP A 34 -9.81 6.47 -9.89
CA ASP A 34 -10.59 7.29 -8.93
C ASP A 34 -10.17 7.02 -7.49
N GLY A 35 -8.89 6.83 -7.28
CA GLY A 35 -8.31 6.59 -5.98
C GLY A 35 -7.24 7.64 -5.66
N TYR A 36 -6.96 7.81 -4.39
CA TYR A 36 -5.89 8.70 -3.96
C TYR A 36 -5.39 8.36 -2.57
N VAL A 37 -4.17 8.77 -2.30
CA VAL A 37 -3.55 8.61 -0.99
C VAL A 37 -4.02 9.73 -0.07
N ILE A 38 -4.65 9.36 1.04
CA ILE A 38 -4.99 10.33 2.08
C ILE A 38 -3.73 10.67 2.86
N GLN A 39 -2.97 9.64 3.25
CA GLN A 39 -1.74 9.81 4.01
C GLN A 39 -0.87 8.56 3.89
N ARG A 40 0.43 8.77 3.79
CA ARG A 40 1.45 7.72 3.96
C ARG A 40 2.29 8.05 5.19
N ALA A 41 2.69 7.04 5.92
CA ALA A 41 3.57 7.21 7.07
C ALA A 41 4.56 6.05 7.13
N LYS A 42 5.81 6.37 7.45
CA LYS A 42 6.85 5.36 7.63
C LYS A 42 7.20 5.27 9.10
N THR A 43 7.41 4.06 9.58
CA THR A 43 7.87 3.86 10.95
C THR A 43 9.31 4.34 11.06
N VAL A 44 9.56 5.28 11.98
CA VAL A 44 10.86 5.95 12.10
C VAL A 44 11.85 5.14 12.91
N ALA A 45 11.40 4.58 14.02
CA ALA A 45 12.28 3.85 14.95
C ALA A 45 11.53 2.62 15.45
N ARG A 46 11.72 1.51 14.76
CA ARG A 46 11.14 0.25 15.21
C ARG A 46 11.95 -0.24 16.41
N ASN A 47 11.26 -0.41 17.53
CA ASN A 47 11.85 -1.00 18.73
C ASN A 47 12.24 -2.43 18.40
N GLY A 48 13.42 -2.87 18.44
CA GLY A 48 13.91 -4.20 18.14
C GLY A 48 12.87 -5.33 18.06
N ASN A 49 11.61 -5.00 18.01
CA ASN A 49 10.44 -5.85 17.87
C ASN A 49 9.97 -5.72 16.42
N SER A 50 10.03 -6.82 15.68
CA SER A 50 9.73 -6.85 14.25
C SER A 50 8.24 -6.78 13.92
N ASP A 51 7.37 -6.61 14.94
CA ASP A 51 5.92 -6.64 14.73
C ASP A 51 5.36 -5.34 14.16
N GLU A 52 6.12 -4.26 14.22
CA GLU A 52 5.67 -2.98 13.68
C GLU A 52 5.80 -2.95 12.16
N PRO A 53 4.79 -2.41 11.44
CA PRO A 53 4.89 -2.31 10.00
C PRO A 53 5.97 -1.30 9.58
N THR A 54 6.49 -1.48 8.39
CA THR A 54 7.46 -0.57 7.78
C THR A 54 6.79 0.70 7.30
N GLU A 55 5.60 0.57 6.74
CA GLU A 55 4.82 1.69 6.21
C GLU A 55 3.34 1.48 6.51
N VAL A 56 2.63 2.59 6.74
CA VAL A 56 1.18 2.62 6.92
C VAL A 56 0.61 3.59 5.89
N GLN A 57 -0.51 3.22 5.27
CA GLN A 57 -1.17 4.06 4.28
C GLN A 57 -2.65 4.17 4.58
N LEU A 58 -3.21 5.35 4.34
CA LEU A 58 -4.65 5.57 4.29
C LEU A 58 -4.99 5.94 2.85
N LEU A 59 -5.83 5.12 2.23
CA LEU A 59 -6.23 5.27 0.83
C LEU A 59 -7.73 5.45 0.72
N ARG A 60 -8.17 6.16 -0.33
CA ARG A 60 -9.59 6.32 -0.64
C ARG A 60 -9.84 6.01 -2.10
N PHE A 61 -10.93 5.26 -2.35
CA PHE A 61 -11.46 5.03 -3.70
C PHE A 61 -12.90 5.50 -3.73
N LEU A 62 -13.35 6.02 -4.86
CA LEU A 62 -14.72 6.54 -4.98
C LEU A 62 -15.77 5.44 -4.93
N SER A 63 -15.40 4.18 -5.20
CA SER A 63 -16.33 3.05 -5.22
C SER A 63 -15.57 1.72 -5.11
N ASP A 64 -16.32 0.64 -4.84
CA ASP A 64 -15.76 -0.71 -4.90
C ASP A 64 -15.26 -1.05 -6.31
N ALA A 65 -15.95 -0.60 -7.34
CA ALA A 65 -15.52 -0.83 -8.72
C ALA A 65 -14.18 -0.16 -9.02
N ALA A 66 -13.96 1.04 -8.47
CA ALA A 66 -12.69 1.75 -8.61
C ALA A 66 -11.55 0.96 -7.94
N LEU A 67 -11.79 0.46 -6.74
CA LEU A 67 -10.81 -0.38 -6.05
C LEU A 67 -10.49 -1.64 -6.84
N ASP A 68 -11.53 -2.33 -7.35
CA ASP A 68 -11.34 -3.53 -8.15
C ASP A 68 -10.51 -3.24 -9.41
N GLY A 69 -10.78 -2.12 -10.08
CA GLY A 69 -10.03 -1.70 -11.26
C GLY A 69 -8.54 -1.52 -10.95
N TYR A 70 -8.24 -0.89 -9.83
CA TYR A 70 -6.86 -0.71 -9.40
C TYR A 70 -6.20 -2.06 -9.10
N MET A 71 -6.88 -2.94 -8.37
CA MET A 71 -6.32 -4.24 -8.00
C MET A 71 -6.05 -5.13 -9.21
N ARG A 72 -6.78 -4.93 -10.31
CA ARG A 72 -6.64 -5.72 -11.55
C ARG A 72 -5.80 -5.04 -12.61
N ASP A 73 -5.25 -3.88 -12.34
CA ASP A 73 -4.45 -3.14 -13.31
C ASP A 73 -3.24 -3.99 -13.73
N ALA A 74 -3.09 -4.19 -15.04
CA ALA A 74 -2.00 -5.02 -15.57
C ALA A 74 -0.63 -4.47 -15.21
N ARG A 75 -0.51 -3.15 -15.01
CA ARG A 75 0.74 -2.53 -14.60
C ARG A 75 1.11 -2.91 -13.16
N ARG A 76 0.12 -3.09 -12.28
CA ARG A 76 0.36 -3.62 -10.94
C ARG A 76 0.88 -5.05 -11.00
N GLU A 77 0.25 -5.88 -11.83
CA GLU A 77 0.65 -7.27 -12.01
C GLU A 77 2.07 -7.37 -12.57
N ALA A 78 2.43 -6.48 -13.46
CA ALA A 78 3.78 -6.43 -14.03
C ALA A 78 4.85 -6.14 -12.96
N LEU A 79 4.47 -5.53 -11.85
CA LEU A 79 5.37 -5.21 -10.74
C LEU A 79 5.39 -6.29 -9.65
N ALA A 80 4.68 -7.41 -9.84
CA ALA A 80 4.54 -8.44 -8.81
C ALA A 80 5.88 -8.99 -8.33
N GLY A 81 6.85 -9.18 -9.23
CA GLY A 81 8.18 -9.65 -8.85
C GLY A 81 8.91 -8.66 -7.94
N GLN A 82 8.79 -7.38 -8.25
CA GLN A 82 9.37 -6.31 -7.43
C GLN A 82 8.70 -6.26 -6.06
N ARG A 83 7.37 -6.40 -6.04
CA ARG A 83 6.60 -6.46 -4.80
C ARG A 83 7.05 -7.61 -3.91
N ASP A 84 7.14 -8.81 -4.48
CA ASP A 84 7.49 -10.02 -3.72
C ASP A 84 8.92 -9.95 -3.16
N ALA A 85 9.83 -9.29 -3.88
CA ALA A 85 11.20 -9.12 -3.42
C ALA A 85 11.31 -8.11 -2.26
N ALA A 86 10.39 -7.17 -2.18
CA ALA A 86 10.45 -6.07 -1.20
C ALA A 86 9.53 -6.29 0.01
N ILE A 87 8.35 -6.86 -0.19
CA ILE A 87 7.28 -6.90 0.81
C ILE A 87 7.06 -8.31 1.33
N ALA A 88 7.25 -8.48 2.65
CA ALA A 88 7.04 -9.76 3.33
C ALA A 88 5.57 -10.01 3.62
N MET A 89 4.83 -8.96 3.99
CA MET A 89 3.43 -9.09 4.38
C MET A 89 2.70 -7.77 4.15
N THR A 90 1.43 -7.87 3.79
CA THR A 90 0.52 -6.73 3.65
C THR A 90 -0.79 -7.06 4.36
N GLU A 91 -1.28 -6.12 5.15
CA GLU A 91 -2.64 -6.19 5.71
C GLU A 91 -3.44 -5.01 5.18
N VAL A 92 -4.67 -5.28 4.75
CA VAL A 92 -5.58 -4.26 4.24
C VAL A 92 -6.86 -4.32 5.06
N MET A 93 -7.25 -3.18 5.63
CA MET A 93 -8.48 -3.09 6.41
C MET A 93 -9.38 -2.02 5.80
N ARG A 94 -10.68 -2.32 5.72
CA ARG A 94 -11.64 -1.27 5.43
C ARG A 94 -11.90 -0.51 6.72
N ILE A 95 -11.83 0.82 6.63
CA ILE A 95 -11.97 1.68 7.81
C ILE A 95 -13.01 2.77 7.55
N GLN A 96 -13.44 3.39 8.63
CA GLN A 96 -14.24 4.61 8.59
C GLN A 96 -13.38 5.72 9.18
N LEU A 97 -13.19 6.80 8.42
CA LEU A 97 -12.49 7.97 8.94
C LEU A 97 -13.43 8.73 9.88
N VAL A 98 -12.94 9.08 11.02
CA VAL A 98 -13.73 9.76 12.05
C VAL A 98 -13.21 11.16 12.33
#